data_dfe0a2401c1b5b85990ba01e6e4561c3
#
_entry.id   dfe0a2401c1b5b85990ba01e6e4561c3
#
_cell.length_a   1.000
_cell.length_b   1.000
_cell.length_c   1.000
_cell.angle_alpha   90.00
_cell.angle_beta   90.00
_cell.angle_gamma   90.00
#
_symmetry.space_group_name_H-M   'P 1'
#
loop_
_entity.id
_entity.type
_entity.pdbx_description
1 polymer ?
#
loop_
_entity_poly.entity_id
_entity_poly.type
_entity_poly.pdbx_seq_one_letter_code
_entity_poly.pdbx_strand_id
1 'polypeptide(L)'
;MNYTFLDHTADIKFIVQSKTLNKAFKDCAYALLKIIREDKKINSNKVKKIRIKSNNLENLLYNFLEEFLFLLDSQNFVVNTIHSLKIDKKNFKLECIIKGEKSNIINNKIKAITYNDLEVKKQKNFWQITCVLDV
;
A
#
# COMPACT_ATOMS: atom_id res chain seq x y z
N MET A 1 8.90 10.00 -2.61
CA MET A 1 8.41 8.93 -1.74
C MET A 1 9.52 8.45 -0.82
N ASN A 2 9.19 8.17 0.43
CA ASN A 2 10.18 7.85 1.46
C ASN A 2 10.03 6.41 1.94
N TYR A 3 10.53 5.48 1.16
CA TYR A 3 10.57 4.09 1.60
C TYR A 3 11.96 3.51 1.36
N THR A 4 12.33 2.54 2.19
CA THR A 4 13.60 1.86 2.10
C THR A 4 13.35 0.35 2.15
N PHE A 5 13.94 -0.38 1.22
CA PHE A 5 13.87 -1.84 1.22
C PHE A 5 15.03 -2.39 2.04
N LEU A 6 14.74 -3.43 2.82
CA LEU A 6 15.72 -4.12 3.66
C LEU A 6 15.86 -5.56 3.18
N ASP A 7 17.08 -6.10 3.28
CA ASP A 7 17.33 -7.49 2.92
C ASP A 7 16.56 -8.43 3.85
N HIS A 8 15.86 -9.40 3.24
CA HIS A 8 15.11 -10.41 3.96
C HIS A 8 15.09 -11.69 3.13
N THR A 9 15.42 -12.84 3.72
CA THR A 9 15.73 -14.08 2.99
C THR A 9 14.57 -14.63 2.16
N ALA A 10 13.34 -14.62 2.68
CA ALA A 10 12.18 -15.21 2.02
C ALA A 10 11.09 -14.19 1.71
N ASP A 11 11.29 -12.94 2.11
CA ASP A 11 10.27 -11.91 2.05
C ASP A 11 10.90 -10.60 1.58
N ILE A 12 10.05 -9.64 1.30
CA ILE A 12 10.47 -8.26 1.07
C ILE A 12 10.03 -7.44 2.27
N LYS A 13 10.99 -6.77 2.91
CA LYS A 13 10.71 -5.87 4.03
C LYS A 13 11.03 -4.45 3.62
N PHE A 14 10.15 -3.51 3.93
CA PHE A 14 10.42 -2.11 3.68
C PHE A 14 9.97 -1.23 4.84
N ILE A 15 10.60 -0.07 4.94
CA ILE A 15 10.31 0.94 5.96
C ILE A 15 9.96 2.24 5.25
N VAL A 16 8.91 2.90 5.75
CA VAL A 16 8.46 4.21 5.29
C VAL A 16 8.61 5.20 6.44
N GLN A 17 9.12 6.38 6.14
CA GLN A 17 9.17 7.49 7.08
C GLN A 17 8.58 8.72 6.39
N SER A 18 7.53 9.29 6.97
CA SER A 18 6.79 10.41 6.36
C SER A 18 6.26 11.34 7.42
N LYS A 19 6.12 12.62 7.05
CA LYS A 19 5.70 13.65 8.02
C LYS A 19 4.27 13.47 8.51
N THR A 20 3.39 12.93 7.67
CA THR A 20 1.99 12.73 8.02
C THR A 20 1.62 11.25 7.87
N LEU A 21 0.60 10.84 8.61
CA LEU A 21 0.08 9.47 8.51
C LEU A 21 -0.47 9.18 7.11
N ASN A 22 -1.18 10.14 6.52
CA ASN A 22 -1.72 9.98 5.17
C ASN A 22 -0.61 9.74 4.16
N LYS A 23 0.48 10.53 4.24
CA LYS A 23 1.61 10.34 3.35
C LYS A 23 2.31 9.02 3.58
N ALA A 24 2.44 8.59 4.84
CA ALA A 24 3.05 7.31 5.16
C ALA A 24 2.27 6.14 4.54
N PHE A 25 0.94 6.17 4.61
CA PHE A 25 0.10 5.16 3.96
C PHE A 25 0.25 5.19 2.43
N LYS A 26 0.28 6.39 1.84
CA LYS A 26 0.52 6.53 0.40
C LYS A 26 1.86 5.93 0.00
N ASP A 27 2.92 6.25 0.74
CA ASP A 27 4.27 5.78 0.43
C ASP A 27 4.35 4.25 0.55
N CYS A 28 3.65 3.64 1.50
CA CYS A 28 3.54 2.19 1.59
C CYS A 28 2.88 1.61 0.34
N ALA A 29 1.79 2.21 -0.11
CA ALA A 29 1.09 1.75 -1.30
C ALA A 29 1.98 1.90 -2.54
N TYR A 30 2.72 2.98 -2.66
CA TYR A 30 3.64 3.15 -3.79
C TYR A 30 4.81 2.17 -3.74
N ALA A 31 5.32 1.83 -2.55
CA ALA A 31 6.33 0.78 -2.42
C ALA A 31 5.78 -0.57 -2.91
N LEU A 32 4.56 -0.92 -2.52
CA LEU A 32 3.89 -2.13 -2.97
C LEU A 32 3.71 -2.11 -4.50
N LEU A 33 3.27 -1.01 -5.06
CA LEU A 33 3.07 -0.84 -6.50
C LEU A 33 4.39 -0.96 -7.26
N LYS A 34 5.48 -0.46 -6.72
CA LYS A 34 6.80 -0.58 -7.33
C LYS A 34 7.19 -2.04 -7.50
N ILE A 35 6.91 -2.87 -6.50
CA ILE A 35 7.18 -4.30 -6.55
C ILE A 35 6.28 -4.99 -7.57
N ILE A 36 4.98 -4.66 -7.58
CA ILE A 36 4.00 -5.25 -8.49
C ILE A 36 4.32 -4.92 -9.95
N ARG A 37 4.57 -3.65 -10.23
CA ARG A 37 4.70 -3.14 -11.59
C ARG A 37 6.11 -3.27 -12.15
N GLU A 38 7.11 -3.26 -11.27
CA GLU A 38 8.51 -3.14 -11.66
C GLU A 38 8.69 -1.87 -12.51
N ASP A 39 9.13 -2.01 -13.75
CA ASP A 39 9.33 -0.89 -14.69
C ASP A 39 8.21 -0.78 -15.74
N LYS A 40 7.15 -1.57 -15.61
CA LYS A 40 6.04 -1.54 -16.57
C LYS A 40 5.21 -0.28 -16.38
N LYS A 41 4.79 0.31 -17.50
CA LYS A 41 3.98 1.52 -17.48
C LYS A 41 2.51 1.16 -17.37
N ILE A 42 1.82 1.83 -16.47
CA ILE A 42 0.38 1.70 -16.25
C ILE A 42 -0.24 3.09 -16.38
N ASN A 43 -1.32 3.19 -17.14
CA ASN A 43 -2.02 4.46 -17.32
C ASN A 43 -3.04 4.67 -16.20
N SER A 44 -3.52 5.91 -16.07
CA SER A 44 -4.50 6.30 -15.04
C SER A 44 -5.85 6.63 -15.69
N ASN A 45 -6.35 5.75 -16.56
CA ASN A 45 -7.55 6.02 -17.33
C ASN A 45 -8.86 5.58 -16.68
N LYS A 46 -8.78 4.87 -15.55
CA LYS A 46 -9.95 4.46 -14.78
C LYS A 46 -9.79 4.86 -13.32
N VAL A 47 -10.90 5.22 -12.70
CA VAL A 47 -10.95 5.69 -11.31
C VAL A 47 -11.71 4.69 -10.48
N LYS A 48 -11.19 4.37 -9.29
CA LYS A 48 -11.87 3.53 -8.30
C LYS A 48 -11.77 4.18 -6.93
N LYS A 49 -12.72 3.84 -6.07
CA LYS A 49 -12.75 4.32 -4.69
C LYS A 49 -12.56 3.15 -3.74
N ILE A 50 -11.71 3.33 -2.75
CA ILE A 50 -11.47 2.36 -1.68
C ILE A 50 -11.99 2.96 -0.38
N ARG A 51 -12.79 2.19 0.36
CA ARG A 51 -13.26 2.55 1.70
C ARG A 51 -12.98 1.39 2.63
N ILE A 52 -12.32 1.68 3.74
CA ILE A 52 -11.92 0.66 4.71
C ILE A 52 -12.22 1.15 6.11
N LYS A 53 -12.67 0.26 6.96
CA LYS A 53 -12.83 0.48 8.39
C LYS A 53 -12.19 -0.67 9.13
N SER A 54 -11.43 -0.37 10.17
CA SER A 54 -10.69 -1.38 10.94
C SER A 54 -10.69 -1.02 12.42
N ASN A 55 -9.96 -1.81 13.22
CA ASN A 55 -9.94 -1.66 14.67
C ASN A 55 -8.70 -0.90 15.18
N ASN A 56 -7.67 -0.79 14.36
CA ASN A 56 -6.44 -0.08 14.71
C ASN A 56 -5.70 0.30 13.43
N LEU A 57 -4.62 1.05 13.55
CA LEU A 57 -3.89 1.55 12.38
C LEU A 57 -3.18 0.43 11.62
N GLU A 58 -2.65 -0.58 12.29
CA GLU A 58 -1.99 -1.71 11.62
C GLU A 58 -2.98 -2.48 10.76
N ASN A 59 -4.16 -2.79 11.29
CA ASN A 59 -5.20 -3.46 10.51
C ASN A 59 -5.72 -2.58 9.37
N LEU A 60 -5.80 -1.27 9.60
CA LEU A 60 -6.22 -0.35 8.55
C LEU A 60 -5.23 -0.36 7.39
N LEU A 61 -3.94 -0.33 7.68
CA LEU A 61 -2.89 -0.42 6.67
C LEU A 61 -2.92 -1.76 5.96
N TYR A 62 -3.03 -2.86 6.72
CA TYR A 62 -3.11 -4.21 6.17
C TYR A 62 -4.24 -4.31 5.15
N ASN A 63 -5.45 -3.91 5.55
CA ASN A 63 -6.61 -3.99 4.67
C ASN A 63 -6.49 -3.05 3.47
N PHE A 64 -5.88 -1.89 3.65
CA PHE A 64 -5.64 -0.96 2.56
C PHE A 64 -4.72 -1.57 1.49
N LEU A 65 -3.60 -2.14 1.91
CA LEU A 65 -2.65 -2.77 0.98
C LEU A 65 -3.25 -4.03 0.33
N GLU A 66 -4.03 -4.80 1.08
CA GLU A 66 -4.72 -5.98 0.54
C GLU A 66 -5.66 -5.62 -0.62
N GLU A 67 -6.28 -4.45 -0.58
CA GLU A 67 -7.16 -4.02 -1.68
C GLU A 67 -6.41 -3.92 -3.00
N PHE A 68 -5.15 -3.49 -2.97
CA PHE A 68 -4.33 -3.41 -4.19
C PHE A 68 -4.10 -4.79 -4.80
N LEU A 69 -3.85 -5.78 -3.95
CA LEU A 69 -3.68 -7.17 -4.38
C LEU A 69 -5.00 -7.76 -4.87
N PHE A 70 -6.09 -7.48 -4.15
CA PHE A 70 -7.42 -7.94 -4.54
C PHE A 70 -7.82 -7.42 -5.91
N LEU A 71 -7.64 -6.13 -6.17
CA LEU A 71 -7.96 -5.53 -7.46
C LEU A 71 -7.13 -6.16 -8.59
N LEU A 72 -5.87 -6.42 -8.33
CA LEU A 72 -5.00 -7.07 -9.31
C LEU A 72 -5.45 -8.51 -9.58
N ASP A 73 -5.67 -9.29 -8.52
CA ASP A 73 -5.95 -10.72 -8.65
C ASP A 73 -7.38 -10.99 -9.19
N SER A 74 -8.36 -10.19 -8.76
CA SER A 74 -9.76 -10.43 -9.12
C SER A 74 -10.21 -9.71 -10.39
N GLN A 75 -9.60 -8.56 -10.71
CA GLN A 75 -10.04 -7.70 -11.80
C GLN A 75 -8.97 -7.36 -12.83
N ASN A 76 -7.77 -7.87 -12.65
CA ASN A 76 -6.58 -7.47 -13.42
C ASN A 76 -6.38 -5.95 -13.43
N PHE A 77 -6.81 -5.29 -12.35
CA PHE A 77 -6.72 -3.84 -12.24
C PHE A 77 -5.43 -3.47 -11.51
N VAL A 78 -4.61 -2.67 -12.17
CA VAL A 78 -3.33 -2.20 -11.63
C VAL A 78 -3.45 -0.72 -11.30
N VAL A 79 -3.20 -0.38 -10.05
CA VAL A 79 -3.20 1.01 -9.61
C VAL A 79 -1.94 1.69 -10.09
N ASN A 80 -2.09 2.87 -10.67
CA ASN A 80 -0.96 3.71 -11.08
C ASN A 80 -0.74 4.87 -10.09
N THR A 81 -1.84 5.53 -9.70
CA THR A 81 -1.77 6.75 -8.90
C THR A 81 -2.75 6.71 -7.76
N ILE A 82 -2.32 7.21 -6.61
CA ILE A 82 -3.22 7.48 -5.49
C ILE A 82 -3.57 8.95 -5.56
N HIS A 83 -4.79 9.24 -6.01
CA HIS A 83 -5.24 10.61 -6.24
C HIS A 83 -5.51 11.35 -4.93
N SER A 84 -6.19 10.70 -3.99
CA SER A 84 -6.44 11.27 -2.67
C SER A 84 -6.54 10.15 -1.64
N LEU A 85 -6.19 10.48 -0.41
CA LEU A 85 -6.29 9.56 0.71
C LEU A 85 -6.61 10.33 1.97
N LYS A 86 -7.66 9.90 2.67
CA LYS A 86 -8.09 10.50 3.93
C LYS A 86 -8.18 9.41 4.99
N ILE A 87 -7.55 9.64 6.12
CA ILE A 87 -7.59 8.73 7.27
C ILE A 87 -8.23 9.44 8.45
N ASP A 88 -9.25 8.81 9.02
CA ASP A 88 -9.83 9.19 10.30
C ASP A 88 -9.16 8.33 11.37
N LYS A 89 -8.18 8.88 12.07
CA LYS A 89 -7.41 8.17 13.08
C LYS A 89 -8.25 7.76 14.29
N LYS A 90 -9.27 8.53 14.57
CA LYS A 90 -10.12 8.30 15.73
C LYS A 90 -11.00 7.07 15.56
N ASN A 91 -11.54 6.89 14.36
CA ASN A 91 -12.48 5.81 14.06
C ASN A 91 -11.85 4.72 13.18
N PHE A 92 -10.59 4.83 12.84
CA PHE A 92 -9.84 3.87 12.01
C PHE A 92 -10.53 3.62 10.67
N LYS A 93 -10.89 4.72 9.99
CA LYS A 93 -11.49 4.68 8.66
C LYS A 93 -10.55 5.29 7.64
N LEU A 94 -10.61 4.76 6.42
CA LEU A 94 -9.82 5.26 5.31
C LEU A 94 -10.69 5.37 4.09
N GLU A 95 -10.56 6.49 3.38
CA GLU A 95 -11.12 6.67 2.03
C GLU A 95 -10.01 7.05 1.08
N CYS A 96 -9.99 6.40 -0.07
CA CYS A 96 -8.94 6.61 -1.06
C CYS A 96 -9.53 6.59 -2.45
N ILE A 97 -9.11 7.53 -3.29
CA ILE A 97 -9.41 7.52 -4.72
C ILE A 97 -8.14 7.13 -5.44
N ILE A 98 -8.23 6.07 -6.22
CA ILE A 98 -7.11 5.53 -6.99
C ILE A 98 -7.41 5.61 -8.47
N LYS A 99 -6.36 5.67 -9.27
CA LYS A 99 -6.44 5.64 -10.72
C LYS A 99 -5.50 4.59 -11.27
N GLY A 100 -5.94 3.90 -12.28
CA GLY A 100 -5.15 2.84 -12.91
C GLY A 100 -5.83 2.32 -14.16
N GLU A 101 -5.52 1.10 -14.53
CA GLU A 101 -6.12 0.45 -15.70
C GLU A 101 -6.07 -1.07 -15.57
N LYS A 102 -6.87 -1.74 -16.37
CA LYS A 102 -6.76 -3.19 -16.52
C LYS A 102 -5.52 -3.51 -17.34
N SER A 103 -4.77 -4.52 -16.91
CA SER A 103 -3.54 -4.92 -17.56
C SER A 103 -3.33 -6.42 -17.43
N ASN A 104 -2.97 -7.07 -18.54
CA ASN A 104 -2.63 -8.50 -18.54
C ASN A 104 -1.13 -8.75 -18.53
N ILE A 105 -0.32 -7.69 -18.48
CA ILE A 105 1.13 -7.82 -18.54
C ILE A 105 1.79 -7.89 -17.16
N ILE A 106 1.00 -7.69 -16.10
CA ILE A 106 1.52 -7.73 -14.73
C ILE A 106 1.44 -9.17 -14.22
N ASN A 107 2.58 -9.64 -13.73
CA ASN A 107 2.68 -10.94 -13.08
C ASN A 107 2.89 -10.70 -11.59
N ASN A 108 1.83 -10.90 -10.80
CA ASN A 108 1.88 -10.61 -9.37
C ASN A 108 2.80 -11.59 -8.64
N LYS A 109 3.88 -11.08 -8.06
CA LYS A 109 4.84 -11.85 -7.29
C LYS A 109 4.55 -11.85 -5.79
N ILE A 110 3.60 -11.02 -5.35
CA ILE A 110 3.29 -10.88 -3.94
C ILE A 110 2.18 -11.85 -3.56
N LYS A 111 2.47 -12.77 -2.65
CA LYS A 111 1.50 -13.75 -2.17
C LYS A 111 0.59 -13.15 -1.11
N ALA A 112 1.15 -12.34 -0.22
CA ALA A 112 0.38 -11.78 0.89
C ALA A 112 1.10 -10.59 1.52
N ILE A 113 0.32 -9.71 2.14
CA ILE A 113 0.80 -8.79 3.16
C ILE A 113 0.83 -9.58 4.46
N THR A 114 1.89 -9.49 5.25
CA THR A 114 1.96 -10.22 6.51
C THR A 114 1.80 -9.29 7.70
N TYR A 115 1.24 -9.81 8.80
CA TYR A 115 1.21 -9.09 10.07
C TYR A 115 2.54 -9.17 10.80
N ASN A 116 3.43 -10.06 10.36
CA ASN A 116 4.74 -10.20 10.97
C ASN A 116 5.54 -8.92 10.79
N ASP A 117 5.96 -8.32 11.89
CA ASP A 117 6.68 -7.04 11.93
C ASP A 117 5.91 -5.85 11.35
N LEU A 118 4.62 -5.97 11.09
CA LEU A 118 3.81 -4.84 10.65
C LEU A 118 3.65 -3.85 11.79
N GLU A 119 4.11 -2.62 11.59
CA GLU A 119 4.11 -1.60 12.62
C GLU A 119 3.80 -0.24 12.02
N VAL A 120 2.91 0.51 12.68
CA VAL A 120 2.63 1.91 12.38
C VAL A 120 2.92 2.70 13.64
N LYS A 121 3.99 3.48 13.64
CA LYS A 121 4.52 4.11 14.84
C LYS A 121 4.68 5.61 14.67
N LYS A 122 4.14 6.37 15.62
CA LYS A 122 4.34 7.81 15.69
C LYS A 122 5.70 8.09 16.34
N GLN A 123 6.57 8.76 15.61
CA GLN A 123 7.82 9.29 16.14
C GLN A 123 7.66 10.79 16.44
N LYS A 124 8.69 11.43 16.94
CA LYS A 124 8.62 12.83 17.35
C LYS A 124 8.19 13.76 16.20
N ASN A 125 8.80 13.61 15.04
CA ASN A 125 8.59 14.51 13.90
C ASN A 125 8.07 13.79 12.65
N PHE A 126 7.76 12.51 12.74
CA PHE A 126 7.34 11.73 11.57
C PHE A 126 6.60 10.47 12.00
N TRP A 127 5.99 9.82 11.02
CA TRP A 127 5.42 8.49 11.17
C TRP A 127 6.34 7.47 10.52
N GLN A 128 6.51 6.34 11.16
CA GLN A 128 7.29 5.24 10.62
C GLN A 128 6.42 4.01 10.48
N ILE A 129 6.49 3.41 9.32
CA ILE A 129 5.79 2.16 9.02
C ILE A 129 6.80 1.11 8.60
N THR A 130 6.68 -0.08 9.18
CA THR A 130 7.44 -1.26 8.78
C THR A 130 6.46 -2.26 8.20
N CYS A 131 6.78 -2.82 7.04
CA CYS A 131 5.91 -3.76 6.35
C CYS A 131 6.72 -4.90 5.75
N VAL A 132 6.19 -6.11 5.85
CA VAL A 132 6.79 -7.31 5.28
C VAL A 132 5.79 -7.95 4.32
N LEU A 133 6.28 -8.27 3.13
CA LEU A 133 5.49 -8.90 2.06
C LEU A 133 6.00 -10.32 1.84
N ASP A 134 5.10 -11.28 1.78
CA ASP A 134 5.41 -12.65 1.37
C ASP A 134 5.43 -12.72 -0.16
N VAL A 135 6.52 -13.17 -0.71
CA VAL A 135 6.72 -13.24 -2.17
C VAL A 135 7.03 -14.63 -2.67
#